data_62d5e4760b334595bea912e1b3dcc6bc
#
_entry.id   62d5e4760b334595bea912e1b3dcc6bc
#
_cell.length_a   1.000
_cell.length_b   1.000
_cell.length_c   1.000
_cell.angle_alpha   90.00
_cell.angle_beta   90.00
_cell.angle_gamma   90.00
#
_symmetry.space_group_name_H-M   'P 1'
#
loop_
_entity.id
_entity.type
_entity.pdbx_description
1 polymer ?
#
loop_
_entity_poly.entity_id
_entity_poly.type
_entity_poly.pdbx_seq_one_letter_code
_entity_poly.pdbx_strand_id
1 'polypeptide(L)'
;MVALAEGVKRRLTMQTVEIADSTTAIRSLDWDRDRFDIEFGLQNGTTYNSFIIQGEKIALIDTSHEKFRQLYLDTLTEQIDPTQLDYLIVSHTEPDHSGLVKDILALAPDVTVVGSKVAIQFLENWVHQPFKQLIVKNGDTLDLGNGHVLEFVIAPNLHWPDTIFTYDAKTQILYTCDAFGMHYCDDHTFDEDLELLEEDFKYYYDCLMGPNARSVLSALKRMSQLPAITTIATGHGPLLHHYVTELTGRYRQWSEEQAKAETTVAVFYLSDYGYSDRLSQAIAHGITKTGVAVEMMDLRWADPQEVRELVSIASGLVIGTPPIAGEVAQKAQTAISTILAAANAKQSVGVFESGAEDSESVYLLANKFRDLGLTPAFPPILIKETPT
;
A
#
# COMPACT_ATOMS: atom_id res chain seq x y z
N MET A 1 -13.41 -31.57 -27.39
CA MET A 1 -12.70 -30.36 -27.82
C MET A 1 -13.58 -29.17 -27.47
N VAL A 2 -13.30 -28.53 -26.33
CA VAL A 2 -13.93 -27.27 -25.94
C VAL A 2 -13.08 -26.19 -26.58
N ALA A 3 -13.65 -25.44 -27.53
CA ALA A 3 -12.99 -24.27 -28.12
C ALA A 3 -12.74 -23.23 -27.01
N LEU A 4 -11.48 -22.92 -26.76
CA LEU A 4 -11.10 -21.78 -25.97
C LEU A 4 -11.65 -20.55 -26.68
N ALA A 5 -12.51 -19.81 -26.01
CA ALA A 5 -13.01 -18.52 -26.48
C ALA A 5 -11.83 -17.61 -26.82
N GLU A 6 -11.86 -17.03 -28.03
CA GLU A 6 -10.91 -15.99 -28.45
C GLU A 6 -10.89 -14.91 -27.38
N GLY A 7 -9.68 -14.58 -26.87
CA GLY A 7 -9.48 -13.67 -25.76
C GLY A 7 -10.15 -12.32 -26.02
N VAL A 8 -11.08 -11.97 -25.15
CA VAL A 8 -11.62 -10.62 -25.05
C VAL A 8 -10.41 -9.69 -24.84
N LYS A 9 -10.13 -8.80 -25.78
CA LYS A 9 -9.09 -7.78 -25.61
C LYS A 9 -9.48 -6.94 -24.40
N ARG A 10 -8.68 -7.01 -23.32
CA ARG A 10 -8.86 -6.15 -22.15
C ARG A 10 -8.89 -4.69 -22.60
N ARG A 11 -9.92 -3.98 -22.19
CA ARG A 11 -10.11 -2.58 -22.54
C ARG A 11 -9.24 -1.73 -21.61
N LEU A 12 -8.15 -1.21 -22.13
CA LEU A 12 -7.26 -0.27 -21.45
C LEU A 12 -7.40 1.09 -22.12
N THR A 13 -7.71 2.13 -21.35
CA THR A 13 -7.84 3.50 -21.86
C THR A 13 -7.15 4.48 -20.92
N MET A 14 -6.77 5.64 -21.46
CA MET A 14 -6.18 6.74 -20.70
C MET A 14 -7.16 7.91 -20.62
N GLN A 15 -7.12 8.61 -19.49
CA GLN A 15 -7.82 9.86 -19.29
C GLN A 15 -6.88 10.87 -18.65
N THR A 16 -6.89 12.10 -19.14
CA THR A 16 -6.19 13.24 -18.53
C THR A 16 -7.18 14.31 -18.17
N VAL A 17 -7.11 14.80 -16.95
CA VAL A 17 -8.05 15.82 -16.44
C VAL A 17 -7.28 16.84 -15.61
N GLU A 18 -7.47 18.13 -15.91
CA GLU A 18 -7.04 19.20 -15.02
C GLU A 18 -7.94 19.21 -13.78
N ILE A 19 -7.38 18.87 -12.61
CA ILE A 19 -8.12 18.74 -11.34
C ILE A 19 -7.99 19.99 -10.45
N ALA A 20 -7.01 20.82 -10.71
CA ALA A 20 -6.80 22.14 -10.11
C ALA A 20 -5.81 22.94 -10.96
N ASP A 21 -5.60 24.21 -10.61
CA ASP A 21 -4.64 25.08 -11.29
C ASP A 21 -3.26 24.43 -11.37
N SER A 22 -2.74 24.29 -12.59
CA SER A 22 -1.45 23.68 -12.89
C SER A 22 -1.29 22.23 -12.37
N THR A 23 -2.40 21.52 -12.21
CA THR A 23 -2.43 20.16 -11.66
C THR A 23 -3.29 19.23 -12.52
N THR A 24 -2.66 18.23 -13.12
CA THR A 24 -3.31 17.28 -14.03
C THR A 24 -3.26 15.87 -13.46
N ALA A 25 -4.40 15.19 -13.42
CA ALA A 25 -4.48 13.74 -13.17
C ALA A 25 -4.32 12.99 -14.50
N ILE A 26 -3.46 11.95 -14.48
CA ILE A 26 -3.37 10.93 -15.53
C ILE A 26 -3.97 9.66 -14.95
N ARG A 27 -5.09 9.22 -15.51
CA ARG A 27 -5.82 8.04 -15.05
C ARG A 27 -5.69 6.93 -16.08
N SER A 28 -5.12 5.81 -15.68
CA SER A 28 -5.03 4.58 -16.47
C SER A 28 -6.24 3.72 -16.13
N LEU A 29 -7.23 3.63 -17.03
CA LEU A 29 -8.51 2.96 -16.79
C LEU A 29 -8.45 1.50 -17.25
N ASP A 30 -8.54 0.57 -16.30
CA ASP A 30 -8.51 -0.88 -16.50
C ASP A 30 -9.91 -1.47 -16.31
N TRP A 31 -10.73 -1.34 -17.33
CA TRP A 31 -12.15 -1.68 -17.31
C TRP A 31 -12.45 -3.15 -17.02
N ASP A 32 -11.55 -4.04 -17.44
CA ASP A 32 -11.74 -5.48 -17.38
C ASP A 32 -10.86 -6.14 -16.30
N ARG A 33 -10.33 -5.35 -15.34
CA ARG A 33 -9.59 -5.91 -14.22
C ARG A 33 -10.56 -6.67 -13.31
N ASP A 34 -10.37 -7.97 -13.20
CA ASP A 34 -11.22 -8.88 -12.45
C ASP A 34 -10.65 -9.31 -11.10
N ARG A 35 -9.39 -8.94 -10.83
CA ARG A 35 -8.69 -9.31 -9.60
C ARG A 35 -7.52 -8.36 -9.33
N PHE A 36 -7.31 -8.03 -8.06
CA PHE A 36 -6.04 -7.50 -7.58
C PHE A 36 -5.50 -8.43 -6.50
N ASP A 37 -4.17 -8.45 -6.33
CA ASP A 37 -3.48 -9.42 -5.49
C ASP A 37 -3.89 -10.89 -5.73
N ILE A 38 -3.71 -11.76 -4.72
CA ILE A 38 -3.90 -13.20 -4.89
C ILE A 38 -5.38 -13.58 -4.94
N GLU A 39 -6.22 -12.95 -4.12
CA GLU A 39 -7.58 -13.45 -3.89
C GLU A 39 -8.69 -12.40 -4.00
N PHE A 40 -8.34 -11.13 -4.19
CA PHE A 40 -9.35 -10.07 -4.18
C PHE A 40 -9.99 -9.92 -5.56
N GLY A 41 -11.17 -10.50 -5.73
CA GLY A 41 -11.96 -10.36 -6.96
C GLY A 41 -12.56 -8.95 -7.09
N LEU A 42 -12.55 -8.40 -8.30
CA LEU A 42 -13.13 -7.10 -8.64
C LEU A 42 -14.35 -7.28 -9.56
N GLN A 43 -15.35 -6.40 -9.37
CA GLN A 43 -16.54 -6.39 -10.22
C GLN A 43 -16.52 -5.21 -11.20
N ASN A 44 -15.93 -4.10 -10.80
CA ASN A 44 -16.01 -2.83 -11.50
C ASN A 44 -14.66 -2.32 -12.05
N GLY A 45 -13.70 -3.26 -12.31
CA GLY A 45 -12.38 -2.88 -12.80
C GLY A 45 -11.57 -2.06 -11.80
N THR A 46 -10.60 -1.29 -12.28
CA THR A 46 -9.80 -0.37 -11.46
C THR A 46 -9.21 0.77 -12.29
N THR A 47 -8.68 1.78 -11.62
CA THR A 47 -7.82 2.78 -12.25
C THR A 47 -6.45 2.79 -11.57
N TYR A 48 -5.44 3.32 -12.27
CA TYR A 48 -4.14 3.66 -11.67
C TYR A 48 -3.92 5.15 -11.95
N ASN A 49 -3.97 5.94 -10.89
CA ASN A 49 -3.94 7.39 -10.99
C ASN A 49 -2.55 7.92 -10.61
N SER A 50 -2.05 8.84 -11.42
CA SER A 50 -0.84 9.60 -11.16
C SER A 50 -1.09 11.09 -11.45
N PHE A 51 -0.21 11.97 -10.96
CA PHE A 51 -0.52 13.39 -10.97
C PHE A 51 0.69 14.21 -11.37
N ILE A 52 0.49 15.19 -12.27
CA ILE A 52 1.50 16.17 -12.65
C ILE A 52 1.17 17.49 -11.95
N ILE A 53 2.18 18.06 -11.28
CA ILE A 53 2.11 19.42 -10.70
C ILE A 53 3.15 20.28 -11.38
N GLN A 54 2.71 21.38 -12.01
CA GLN A 54 3.53 22.29 -12.79
C GLN A 54 3.73 23.63 -12.06
N GLY A 55 4.75 23.72 -11.21
CA GLY A 55 5.24 24.95 -10.61
C GLY A 55 6.30 25.61 -11.49
N GLU A 56 7.32 26.22 -10.88
CA GLU A 56 8.61 26.53 -11.54
C GLU A 56 9.41 25.26 -11.79
N LYS A 57 9.14 24.23 -10.97
CA LYS A 57 9.61 22.86 -11.10
C LYS A 57 8.42 21.94 -11.35
N ILE A 58 8.66 20.86 -12.06
CA ILE A 58 7.64 19.88 -12.39
C ILE A 58 7.81 18.63 -11.53
N ALA A 59 6.72 18.22 -10.87
CA ALA A 59 6.66 16.98 -10.13
C ALA A 59 5.64 16.02 -10.75
N LEU A 60 6.01 14.74 -10.84
CA LEU A 60 5.12 13.62 -11.11
C LEU A 60 4.93 12.83 -9.82
N ILE A 61 3.70 12.63 -9.39
CA ILE A 61 3.35 11.80 -8.23
C ILE A 61 2.84 10.47 -8.75
N ASP A 62 3.55 9.40 -8.38
CA ASP A 62 3.34 8.02 -8.81
C ASP A 62 3.40 7.82 -10.33
N THR A 63 3.29 6.59 -10.77
CA THR A 63 3.24 6.20 -12.18
C THR A 63 2.02 5.31 -12.43
N SER A 64 2.17 4.23 -13.18
CA SER A 64 1.11 3.30 -13.48
C SER A 64 1.60 1.87 -13.52
N HIS A 65 0.68 0.92 -13.63
CA HIS A 65 0.96 -0.49 -13.84
C HIS A 65 1.66 -0.71 -15.19
N GLU A 66 2.66 -1.58 -15.24
CA GLU A 66 3.49 -1.84 -16.44
C GLU A 66 2.70 -2.22 -17.70
N LYS A 67 1.50 -2.80 -17.56
CA LYS A 67 0.64 -3.12 -18.71
C LYS A 67 0.16 -1.90 -19.49
N PHE A 68 0.19 -0.70 -18.86
CA PHE A 68 -0.11 0.58 -19.50
C PHE A 68 1.11 1.27 -20.09
N ARG A 69 2.31 0.69 -20.01
CA ARG A 69 3.59 1.33 -20.33
C ARG A 69 3.51 2.25 -21.54
N GLN A 70 3.17 1.72 -22.71
CA GLN A 70 3.15 2.54 -23.93
C GLN A 70 2.09 3.65 -23.88
N LEU A 71 0.87 3.30 -23.50
CA LEU A 71 -0.23 4.27 -23.40
C LEU A 71 0.10 5.40 -22.40
N TYR A 72 0.66 5.02 -21.25
CA TYR A 72 1.00 5.97 -20.19
C TYR A 72 2.14 6.92 -20.63
N LEU A 73 3.22 6.38 -21.20
CA LEU A 73 4.36 7.19 -21.63
C LEU A 73 3.99 8.13 -22.78
N ASP A 74 3.18 7.67 -23.73
CA ASP A 74 2.65 8.51 -24.79
C ASP A 74 1.79 9.65 -24.19
N THR A 75 0.87 9.34 -23.27
CA THR A 75 0.04 10.31 -22.59
C THR A 75 0.87 11.31 -21.77
N LEU A 76 1.87 10.83 -21.02
CA LEU A 76 2.74 11.72 -20.24
C LEU A 76 3.50 12.70 -21.14
N THR A 77 4.02 12.24 -22.29
CA THR A 77 4.76 13.09 -23.23
C THR A 77 3.85 14.09 -23.95
N GLU A 78 2.56 13.83 -24.05
CA GLU A 78 1.58 14.81 -24.54
C GLU A 78 1.32 15.92 -23.50
N GLN A 79 1.49 15.65 -22.22
CA GLN A 79 1.22 16.61 -21.13
C GLN A 79 2.45 17.46 -20.78
N ILE A 80 3.63 16.86 -20.76
CA ILE A 80 4.90 17.51 -20.41
C ILE A 80 6.04 16.99 -21.29
N ASP A 81 7.13 17.75 -21.40
CA ASP A 81 8.42 17.23 -21.83
C ASP A 81 9.06 16.47 -20.65
N PRO A 82 9.19 15.12 -20.70
CA PRO A 82 9.70 14.37 -19.56
C PRO A 82 11.13 14.77 -19.16
N THR A 83 11.92 15.34 -20.07
CA THR A 83 13.29 15.82 -19.77
C THR A 83 13.30 17.01 -18.81
N GLN A 84 12.16 17.69 -18.63
CA GLN A 84 11.98 18.82 -17.71
C GLN A 84 11.44 18.39 -16.35
N LEU A 85 11.24 17.10 -16.13
CA LEU A 85 10.75 16.58 -14.86
C LEU A 85 11.83 16.73 -13.77
N ASP A 86 11.55 17.51 -12.75
CA ASP A 86 12.47 17.72 -11.62
C ASP A 86 12.33 16.63 -10.57
N TYR A 87 11.09 16.22 -10.27
CA TYR A 87 10.81 15.28 -9.19
C TYR A 87 9.85 14.17 -9.63
N LEU A 88 10.20 12.94 -9.25
CA LEU A 88 9.29 11.79 -9.27
C LEU A 88 9.01 11.40 -7.81
N ILE A 89 7.81 11.73 -7.32
CA ILE A 89 7.37 11.39 -5.97
C ILE A 89 6.75 10.01 -6.01
N VAL A 90 7.30 9.07 -5.25
CA VAL A 90 6.79 7.72 -5.14
C VAL A 90 6.11 7.60 -3.78
N SER A 91 4.78 7.63 -3.80
CA SER A 91 3.97 7.52 -2.60
C SER A 91 4.00 6.12 -2.02
N HIS A 92 4.10 5.11 -2.90
CA HIS A 92 4.11 3.69 -2.60
C HIS A 92 4.80 2.91 -3.71
N THR A 93 5.52 1.84 -3.37
CA THR A 93 6.35 1.09 -4.33
C THR A 93 5.69 -0.15 -4.90
N GLU A 94 4.40 -0.40 -4.64
CA GLU A 94 3.70 -1.48 -5.31
C GLU A 94 3.73 -1.30 -6.84
N PRO A 95 3.90 -2.39 -7.63
CA PRO A 95 4.14 -2.29 -9.07
C PRO A 95 3.04 -1.60 -9.89
N ASP A 96 1.86 -1.44 -9.36
CA ASP A 96 0.77 -0.74 -10.05
C ASP A 96 0.81 0.79 -9.87
N HIS A 97 1.63 1.30 -8.94
CA HIS A 97 1.95 2.72 -8.78
C HIS A 97 3.38 3.04 -9.22
N SER A 98 4.31 2.12 -9.02
CA SER A 98 5.74 2.32 -9.30
C SER A 98 6.26 1.59 -10.54
N GLY A 99 5.41 0.84 -11.26
CA GLY A 99 5.82 -0.06 -12.32
C GLY A 99 6.56 0.59 -13.49
N LEU A 100 6.40 1.89 -13.68
CA LEU A 100 7.05 2.65 -14.75
C LEU A 100 8.18 3.57 -14.26
N VAL A 101 8.61 3.46 -13.00
CA VAL A 101 9.72 4.27 -12.45
C VAL A 101 10.99 4.12 -13.30
N LYS A 102 11.33 2.91 -13.75
CA LYS A 102 12.49 2.70 -14.63
C LYS A 102 12.36 3.41 -15.96
N ASP A 103 11.17 3.43 -16.53
CA ASP A 103 10.90 4.10 -17.80
C ASP A 103 11.01 5.62 -17.64
N ILE A 104 10.49 6.16 -16.53
CA ILE A 104 10.62 7.60 -16.21
C ILE A 104 12.10 7.96 -16.02
N LEU A 105 12.87 7.16 -15.29
CA LEU A 105 14.32 7.40 -15.12
C LEU A 105 15.09 7.34 -16.43
N ALA A 106 14.63 6.54 -17.39
CA ALA A 106 15.24 6.49 -18.74
C ALA A 106 14.90 7.75 -19.57
N LEU A 107 13.69 8.30 -19.43
CA LEU A 107 13.25 9.52 -20.13
C LEU A 107 13.78 10.80 -19.45
N ALA A 108 13.91 10.79 -18.15
CA ALA A 108 14.36 11.91 -17.32
C ALA A 108 15.54 11.51 -16.42
N PRO A 109 16.75 11.36 -16.97
CA PRO A 109 17.90 10.85 -16.21
C PRO A 109 18.32 11.75 -15.05
N ASP A 110 17.93 13.01 -15.08
CA ASP A 110 18.25 14.00 -14.05
C ASP A 110 17.18 14.15 -12.97
N VAL A 111 16.04 13.47 -13.11
CA VAL A 111 14.95 13.51 -12.14
C VAL A 111 15.40 13.05 -10.75
N THR A 112 14.89 13.71 -9.72
CA THR A 112 15.10 13.30 -8.33
C THR A 112 13.91 12.49 -7.86
N VAL A 113 14.15 11.23 -7.49
CA VAL A 113 13.12 10.36 -6.88
C VAL A 113 12.93 10.75 -5.44
N VAL A 114 11.69 11.06 -5.05
CA VAL A 114 11.30 11.47 -3.70
C VAL A 114 10.44 10.37 -3.09
N GLY A 115 10.74 9.98 -1.86
CA GLY A 115 9.95 8.95 -1.17
C GLY A 115 10.37 8.76 0.27
N SER A 116 9.66 7.88 0.98
CA SER A 116 10.09 7.47 2.31
C SER A 116 11.44 6.74 2.24
N LYS A 117 12.12 6.62 3.38
CA LYS A 117 13.35 5.81 3.45
C LYS A 117 13.10 4.36 2.99
N VAL A 118 11.94 3.81 3.30
CA VAL A 118 11.56 2.43 2.94
C VAL A 118 11.33 2.33 1.43
N ALA A 119 10.60 3.27 0.84
CA ALA A 119 10.37 3.33 -0.60
C ALA A 119 11.68 3.41 -1.38
N ILE A 120 12.59 4.29 -0.97
CA ILE A 120 13.91 4.42 -1.62
C ILE A 120 14.70 3.10 -1.54
N GLN A 121 14.70 2.42 -0.39
CA GLN A 121 15.38 1.13 -0.25
C GLN A 121 14.76 0.03 -1.12
N PHE A 122 13.43 0.01 -1.27
CA PHE A 122 12.77 -0.91 -2.19
C PHE A 122 13.14 -0.61 -3.64
N LEU A 123 13.09 0.66 -4.05
CA LEU A 123 13.47 1.08 -5.39
C LEU A 123 14.95 0.75 -5.73
N GLU A 124 15.88 0.95 -4.82
CA GLU A 124 17.29 0.58 -5.00
C GLU A 124 17.45 -0.92 -5.32
N ASN A 125 16.62 -1.78 -4.72
CA ASN A 125 16.69 -3.22 -4.91
C ASN A 125 16.18 -3.68 -6.28
N TRP A 126 15.17 -3.01 -6.87
CA TRP A 126 14.58 -3.51 -8.11
C TRP A 126 14.82 -2.62 -9.35
N VAL A 127 15.14 -1.33 -9.16
CA VAL A 127 15.49 -0.43 -10.28
C VAL A 127 16.81 -0.86 -10.92
N HIS A 128 17.77 -1.34 -10.12
CA HIS A 128 19.10 -1.83 -10.57
C HIS A 128 19.94 -0.81 -11.34
N GLN A 129 19.70 0.49 -11.14
CA GLN A 129 20.51 1.58 -11.67
C GLN A 129 20.56 2.73 -10.65
N PRO A 130 21.67 3.50 -10.61
CA PRO A 130 21.74 4.68 -9.75
C PRO A 130 20.71 5.72 -10.16
N PHE A 131 20.11 6.41 -9.19
CA PHE A 131 19.22 7.55 -9.39
C PHE A 131 19.44 8.60 -8.30
N LYS A 132 19.11 9.86 -8.60
CA LYS A 132 19.08 10.92 -7.59
C LYS A 132 17.91 10.67 -6.65
N GLN A 133 18.11 10.85 -5.34
CA GLN A 133 17.08 10.56 -4.36
C GLN A 133 16.94 11.66 -3.31
N LEU A 134 15.73 11.86 -2.84
CA LEU A 134 15.37 12.72 -1.71
C LEU A 134 14.49 11.91 -0.74
N ILE A 135 15.06 11.55 0.40
CA ILE A 135 14.32 10.85 1.46
C ILE A 135 13.58 11.90 2.28
N VAL A 136 12.25 11.73 2.39
CA VAL A 136 11.39 12.64 3.15
C VAL A 136 10.89 12.01 4.45
N LYS A 137 10.56 12.87 5.40
CA LYS A 137 10.00 12.56 6.72
C LYS A 137 8.70 13.32 6.92
N ASN A 138 8.00 12.98 7.99
CA ASN A 138 6.77 13.67 8.34
C ASN A 138 7.01 15.18 8.58
N GLY A 139 6.27 16.02 7.86
CA GLY A 139 6.36 17.48 7.93
C GLY A 139 7.49 18.11 7.10
N ASP A 140 8.29 17.30 6.37
CA ASP A 140 9.23 17.84 5.40
C ASP A 140 8.45 18.50 4.25
N THR A 141 9.04 19.51 3.63
CA THR A 141 8.41 20.25 2.53
C THR A 141 9.29 20.30 1.29
N LEU A 142 8.65 20.39 0.13
CA LEU A 142 9.28 20.57 -1.17
C LEU A 142 8.60 21.72 -1.92
N ASP A 143 9.36 22.78 -2.18
CA ASP A 143 8.87 23.95 -2.93
C ASP A 143 9.09 23.75 -4.43
N LEU A 144 7.98 23.75 -5.17
CA LEU A 144 7.98 23.67 -6.64
C LEU A 144 7.89 25.05 -7.29
N GLY A 145 7.79 26.12 -6.52
CA GLY A 145 7.54 27.47 -7.02
C GLY A 145 6.06 27.71 -7.40
N ASN A 146 5.76 28.94 -7.83
CA ASN A 146 4.41 29.37 -8.20
C ASN A 146 3.33 29.10 -7.12
N GLY A 147 3.75 29.00 -5.84
CA GLY A 147 2.89 28.76 -4.69
C GLY A 147 2.63 27.28 -4.37
N HIS A 148 3.09 26.34 -5.19
CA HIS A 148 3.04 24.92 -4.88
C HIS A 148 4.14 24.56 -3.87
N VAL A 149 3.75 24.35 -2.62
CA VAL A 149 4.60 23.85 -1.55
C VAL A 149 4.00 22.54 -1.06
N LEU A 150 4.70 21.44 -1.38
CA LEU A 150 4.28 20.10 -1.01
C LEU A 150 4.76 19.79 0.41
N GLU A 151 3.86 19.31 1.27
CA GLU A 151 4.17 18.80 2.60
C GLU A 151 3.98 17.29 2.63
N PHE A 152 4.94 16.56 3.21
CA PHE A 152 4.91 15.10 3.27
C PHE A 152 4.40 14.59 4.61
N VAL A 153 3.48 13.65 4.56
CA VAL A 153 2.92 12.95 5.72
C VAL A 153 3.28 11.47 5.63
N ILE A 154 4.05 10.97 6.59
CA ILE A 154 4.37 9.54 6.62
C ILE A 154 3.15 8.75 7.06
N ALA A 155 2.75 7.76 6.26
CA ALA A 155 1.56 6.94 6.46
C ALA A 155 1.88 5.44 6.36
N PRO A 156 2.81 4.89 7.16
CA PRO A 156 3.27 3.51 7.03
C PRO A 156 2.13 2.53 7.26
N ASN A 157 2.20 1.39 6.57
CA ASN A 157 1.23 0.30 6.60
C ASN A 157 -0.16 0.69 6.05
N LEU A 158 -0.20 1.64 5.11
CA LEU A 158 -1.40 1.97 4.34
C LEU A 158 -1.18 1.76 2.82
N HIS A 159 -1.04 0.49 2.31
CA HIS A 159 -1.08 -0.74 3.15
C HIS A 159 0.33 -1.32 3.37
N TRP A 160 1.38 -0.82 2.69
CA TRP A 160 2.79 -1.22 2.90
C TRP A 160 3.54 -0.21 3.80
N PRO A 161 4.74 -0.61 4.32
CA PRO A 161 5.50 0.22 5.26
C PRO A 161 6.10 1.48 4.66
N ASP A 162 6.14 1.59 3.33
CA ASP A 162 6.79 2.67 2.58
C ASP A 162 5.88 3.87 2.30
N THR A 163 4.59 3.75 2.53
CA THR A 163 3.57 4.72 2.12
C THR A 163 3.77 6.11 2.72
N ILE A 164 3.67 7.13 1.85
CA ILE A 164 3.59 8.54 2.22
C ILE A 164 2.38 9.19 1.55
N PHE A 165 1.85 10.23 2.18
CA PHE A 165 0.94 11.17 1.55
C PHE A 165 1.68 12.46 1.21
N THR A 166 1.24 13.13 0.16
CA THR A 166 1.75 14.44 -0.26
C THR A 166 0.60 15.45 -0.24
N TYR A 167 0.75 16.56 0.48
CA TYR A 167 -0.25 17.62 0.53
C TYR A 167 0.26 18.86 -0.21
N ASP A 168 -0.52 19.38 -1.16
CA ASP A 168 -0.22 20.66 -1.80
C ASP A 168 -1.09 21.77 -1.20
N ALA A 169 -0.44 22.70 -0.52
CA ALA A 169 -1.12 23.77 0.18
C ALA A 169 -1.81 24.77 -0.75
N LYS A 170 -1.33 24.94 -2.00
CA LYS A 170 -1.93 25.84 -2.99
C LYS A 170 -3.29 25.34 -3.45
N THR A 171 -3.38 24.06 -3.79
CA THR A 171 -4.58 23.45 -4.35
C THR A 171 -5.46 22.78 -3.28
N GLN A 172 -4.95 22.64 -2.06
CA GLN A 172 -5.59 21.91 -0.95
C GLN A 172 -5.89 20.45 -1.29
N ILE A 173 -5.07 19.84 -2.16
CA ILE A 173 -5.17 18.45 -2.56
C ILE A 173 -4.23 17.61 -1.71
N LEU A 174 -4.74 16.49 -1.18
CA LEU A 174 -3.96 15.45 -0.51
C LEU A 174 -3.86 14.23 -1.42
N TYR A 175 -2.65 13.89 -1.85
CA TYR A 175 -2.34 12.70 -2.64
C TYR A 175 -2.05 11.55 -1.69
N THR A 176 -2.84 10.49 -1.73
CA THR A 176 -2.82 9.42 -0.70
C THR A 176 -2.44 8.05 -1.24
N CYS A 177 -2.23 7.92 -2.55
CA CYS A 177 -2.08 6.61 -3.18
C CYS A 177 -3.27 5.72 -2.82
N ASP A 178 -3.04 4.53 -2.27
CA ASP A 178 -4.08 3.56 -1.93
C ASP A 178 -5.09 4.02 -0.89
N ALA A 179 -4.63 4.73 0.14
CA ALA A 179 -5.52 5.12 1.22
C ALA A 179 -6.69 5.98 0.71
N PHE A 180 -7.89 5.65 1.13
CA PHE A 180 -9.16 6.24 0.69
C PHE A 180 -9.53 5.93 -0.77
N GLY A 181 -8.77 5.09 -1.48
CA GLY A 181 -9.08 4.61 -2.81
C GLY A 181 -10.15 3.52 -2.83
N MET A 182 -10.49 3.11 -4.05
CA MET A 182 -11.37 1.97 -4.32
C MET A 182 -11.11 1.42 -5.72
N HIS A 183 -11.32 0.13 -5.91
CA HIS A 183 -11.24 -0.47 -7.25
C HIS A 183 -12.58 -0.30 -7.98
N TYR A 184 -12.70 0.86 -8.59
CA TYR A 184 -13.86 1.25 -9.40
C TYR A 184 -13.38 2.00 -10.64
N CYS A 185 -13.68 1.48 -11.81
CA CYS A 185 -13.30 2.06 -13.10
C CYS A 185 -14.47 2.79 -13.70
N ASP A 186 -14.35 4.13 -13.84
CA ASP A 186 -15.36 5.00 -14.42
C ASP A 186 -14.68 6.15 -15.17
N ASP A 187 -15.38 6.70 -16.17
CA ASP A 187 -15.01 7.93 -16.86
C ASP A 187 -15.18 9.18 -15.98
N HIS A 188 -16.02 9.14 -14.92
CA HIS A 188 -16.12 10.23 -13.94
C HIS A 188 -14.85 10.33 -13.11
N THR A 189 -14.31 11.54 -13.04
CA THR A 189 -13.06 11.80 -12.32
C THR A 189 -13.26 11.85 -10.81
N PHE A 190 -14.41 12.34 -10.36
CA PHE A 190 -14.71 12.57 -8.95
C PHE A 190 -15.84 11.67 -8.43
N ASP A 191 -15.95 11.59 -7.13
CA ASP A 191 -16.92 10.81 -6.35
C ASP A 191 -18.33 11.43 -6.40
N GLU A 192 -18.98 11.47 -7.57
CA GLU A 192 -20.26 12.15 -7.79
C GLU A 192 -21.45 11.38 -7.19
N ASP A 193 -21.43 10.05 -7.18
CA ASP A 193 -22.51 9.19 -6.70
C ASP A 193 -22.02 8.21 -5.63
N LEU A 194 -22.25 8.57 -4.37
CA LEU A 194 -21.79 7.77 -3.24
C LEU A 194 -22.46 6.39 -3.16
N GLU A 195 -23.73 6.27 -3.58
CA GLU A 195 -24.45 4.99 -3.50
C GLU A 195 -23.83 3.93 -4.41
N LEU A 196 -23.31 4.35 -5.58
CA LEU A 196 -22.63 3.46 -6.52
C LEU A 196 -21.24 3.04 -6.01
N LEU A 197 -20.59 3.87 -5.22
CA LEU A 197 -19.21 3.69 -4.78
C LEU A 197 -19.08 2.96 -3.42
N GLU A 198 -20.17 2.93 -2.65
CA GLU A 198 -20.13 2.51 -1.25
C GLU A 198 -19.63 1.08 -1.06
N GLU A 199 -20.09 0.14 -1.89
CA GLU A 199 -19.71 -1.27 -1.78
C GLU A 199 -18.22 -1.48 -2.10
N ASP A 200 -17.71 -0.91 -3.19
CA ASP A 200 -16.31 -1.02 -3.58
C ASP A 200 -15.39 -0.30 -2.59
N PHE A 201 -15.81 0.87 -2.06
CA PHE A 201 -15.06 1.60 -1.05
C PHE A 201 -14.93 0.82 0.26
N LYS A 202 -16.03 0.22 0.73
CA LYS A 202 -16.02 -0.63 1.91
C LYS A 202 -15.20 -1.89 1.70
N TYR A 203 -15.35 -2.55 0.55
CA TYR A 203 -14.60 -3.75 0.21
C TYR A 203 -13.10 -3.49 0.16
N TYR A 204 -12.69 -2.38 -0.46
CA TYR A 204 -11.30 -1.96 -0.51
C TYR A 204 -10.71 -1.73 0.90
N TYR A 205 -11.48 -1.02 1.74
CA TYR A 205 -11.09 -0.84 3.15
C TYR A 205 -10.90 -2.18 3.87
N ASP A 206 -11.86 -3.10 3.74
CA ASP A 206 -11.83 -4.39 4.42
C ASP A 206 -10.64 -5.26 3.98
N CYS A 207 -10.26 -5.19 2.70
CA CYS A 207 -9.15 -5.97 2.17
C CYS A 207 -7.78 -5.42 2.60
N LEU A 208 -7.57 -4.11 2.51
CA LEU A 208 -6.24 -3.49 2.58
C LEU A 208 -6.01 -2.65 3.85
N MET A 209 -7.02 -1.90 4.29
CA MET A 209 -6.87 -0.91 5.34
C MET A 209 -7.32 -1.41 6.71
N GLY A 210 -8.38 -2.20 6.74
CA GLY A 210 -8.93 -2.77 7.98
C GLY A 210 -7.91 -3.56 8.80
N PRO A 211 -7.07 -4.43 8.18
CA PRO A 211 -5.99 -5.12 8.88
C PRO A 211 -4.91 -4.20 9.46
N ASN A 212 -4.91 -2.92 9.10
CA ASN A 212 -3.98 -1.89 9.55
C ASN A 212 -4.70 -0.73 10.27
N ALA A 213 -5.79 -1.01 10.96
CA ALA A 213 -6.71 -0.01 11.54
C ALA A 213 -6.00 1.03 12.42
N ARG A 214 -4.99 0.64 13.21
CA ARG A 214 -4.21 1.57 14.04
C ARG A 214 -3.39 2.54 13.19
N SER A 215 -2.83 2.05 12.09
CA SER A 215 -2.09 2.88 11.13
C SER A 215 -3.03 3.87 10.44
N VAL A 216 -4.25 3.45 10.09
CA VAL A 216 -5.31 4.35 9.58
C VAL A 216 -5.60 5.47 10.58
N LEU A 217 -5.84 5.14 11.85
CA LEU A 217 -6.11 6.14 12.89
C LEU A 217 -4.93 7.10 13.10
N SER A 218 -3.71 6.58 13.03
CA SER A 218 -2.49 7.40 13.10
C SER A 218 -2.36 8.36 11.91
N ALA A 219 -2.62 7.90 10.70
CA ALA A 219 -2.61 8.73 9.49
C ALA A 219 -3.70 9.82 9.55
N LEU A 220 -4.94 9.47 9.92
CA LEU A 220 -6.03 10.43 10.12
C LEU A 220 -5.69 11.51 11.17
N LYS A 221 -4.98 11.14 12.24
CA LYS A 221 -4.49 12.10 13.24
C LYS A 221 -3.46 13.06 12.66
N ARG A 222 -2.54 12.59 11.80
CA ARG A 222 -1.57 13.46 11.11
C ARG A 222 -2.27 14.35 10.10
N MET A 223 -3.19 13.81 9.30
CA MET A 223 -4.00 14.58 8.35
C MET A 223 -4.77 15.72 9.03
N SER A 224 -5.26 15.52 10.26
CA SER A 224 -5.97 16.56 11.00
C SER A 224 -5.08 17.76 11.43
N GLN A 225 -3.78 17.68 11.23
CA GLN A 225 -2.83 18.77 11.48
C GLN A 225 -2.56 19.61 10.22
N LEU A 226 -2.93 19.08 9.05
CA LEU A 226 -2.86 19.80 7.78
C LEU A 226 -3.91 20.90 7.73
N PRO A 227 -3.71 21.94 6.91
CA PRO A 227 -4.76 22.87 6.55
C PRO A 227 -5.97 22.17 5.91
N ALA A 228 -6.95 22.93 5.44
CA ALA A 228 -8.13 22.37 4.78
C ALA A 228 -7.75 21.46 3.62
N ILE A 229 -8.31 20.26 3.59
CA ILE A 229 -8.21 19.31 2.48
C ILE A 229 -9.55 19.36 1.76
N THR A 230 -9.55 19.82 0.49
CA THR A 230 -10.75 19.90 -0.34
C THR A 230 -10.89 18.72 -1.28
N THR A 231 -9.78 18.06 -1.60
CA THR A 231 -9.75 16.91 -2.49
C THR A 231 -8.73 15.88 -1.98
N ILE A 232 -9.08 14.61 -2.03
CA ILE A 232 -8.14 13.50 -1.84
C ILE A 232 -7.93 12.86 -3.20
N ALA A 233 -6.70 12.94 -3.69
CA ALA A 233 -6.25 12.37 -4.94
C ALA A 233 -5.72 10.94 -4.70
N THR A 234 -6.59 9.96 -4.92
CA THR A 234 -6.36 8.54 -4.66
C THR A 234 -5.60 7.85 -5.79
N GLY A 235 -4.89 6.78 -5.49
CA GLY A 235 -4.21 5.94 -6.50
C GLY A 235 -5.17 5.08 -7.33
N HIS A 236 -6.35 4.77 -6.78
CA HIS A 236 -7.38 3.96 -7.42
C HIS A 236 -8.77 4.59 -7.33
N GLY A 237 -9.57 4.36 -8.36
CA GLY A 237 -10.97 4.80 -8.43
C GLY A 237 -11.11 6.31 -8.72
N PRO A 238 -12.28 6.89 -8.44
CA PRO A 238 -12.50 8.31 -8.53
C PRO A 238 -11.76 9.05 -7.41
N LEU A 239 -11.40 10.32 -7.67
CA LEU A 239 -10.84 11.23 -6.68
C LEU A 239 -11.96 11.70 -5.75
N LEU A 240 -11.67 11.79 -4.45
CA LEU A 240 -12.67 12.25 -3.48
C LEU A 240 -12.69 13.77 -3.42
N HIS A 241 -13.81 14.35 -3.77
CA HIS A 241 -14.04 15.80 -3.74
C HIS A 241 -15.38 16.16 -3.09
N HIS A 242 -16.43 15.40 -3.39
CA HIS A 242 -17.78 15.68 -2.89
C HIS A 242 -17.99 15.09 -1.49
N TYR A 243 -17.42 13.94 -1.19
CA TYR A 243 -17.66 13.19 0.05
C TYR A 243 -16.41 13.00 0.92
N VAL A 244 -15.39 13.88 0.79
CA VAL A 244 -14.12 13.80 1.55
C VAL A 244 -14.34 13.60 3.05
N THR A 245 -15.18 14.44 3.66
CA THR A 245 -15.45 14.38 5.11
C THR A 245 -16.18 13.12 5.50
N GLU A 246 -17.14 12.67 4.70
CA GLU A 246 -17.91 11.46 4.98
C GLU A 246 -17.05 10.22 4.86
N LEU A 247 -16.32 10.06 3.76
CA LEU A 247 -15.52 8.88 3.49
C LEU A 247 -14.32 8.75 4.44
N THR A 248 -13.66 9.86 4.79
CA THR A 248 -12.63 9.84 5.85
C THR A 248 -13.23 9.56 7.23
N GLY A 249 -14.46 10.01 7.49
CA GLY A 249 -15.24 9.69 8.68
C GLY A 249 -15.56 8.20 8.80
N ARG A 250 -15.93 7.54 7.68
CA ARG A 250 -16.16 6.09 7.62
C ARG A 250 -14.87 5.30 7.92
N TYR A 251 -13.73 5.69 7.33
CA TYR A 251 -12.44 5.09 7.67
C TYR A 251 -12.13 5.18 9.17
N ARG A 252 -12.38 6.35 9.78
CA ARG A 252 -12.21 6.55 11.23
C ARG A 252 -13.12 5.61 12.01
N GLN A 253 -14.41 5.60 11.69
CA GLN A 253 -15.39 4.77 12.39
C GLN A 253 -15.01 3.29 12.33
N TRP A 254 -14.79 2.76 11.13
CA TRP A 254 -14.44 1.36 10.94
C TRP A 254 -13.16 0.98 11.66
N SER A 255 -12.14 1.87 11.60
CA SER A 255 -10.86 1.62 12.29
C SER A 255 -10.99 1.69 13.82
N GLU A 256 -11.84 2.56 14.36
CA GLU A 256 -12.12 2.60 15.79
C GLU A 256 -12.90 1.38 16.27
N GLU A 257 -13.83 0.88 15.48
CA GLU A 257 -14.56 -0.37 15.75
C GLU A 257 -13.60 -1.56 15.76
N GLN A 258 -12.72 -1.65 14.75
CA GLN A 258 -11.68 -2.66 14.65
C GLN A 258 -10.72 -2.62 15.85
N ALA A 259 -10.23 -1.43 16.20
CA ALA A 259 -9.28 -1.25 17.32
C ALA A 259 -9.88 -1.54 18.71
N LYS A 260 -11.20 -1.53 18.84
CA LYS A 260 -11.94 -1.83 20.10
C LYS A 260 -12.42 -3.29 20.17
N ALA A 261 -12.17 -4.11 19.14
CA ALA A 261 -12.62 -5.49 19.12
C ALA A 261 -12.03 -6.29 20.29
N GLU A 262 -12.87 -7.10 20.95
CA GLU A 262 -12.46 -7.93 22.11
C GLU A 262 -11.52 -9.07 21.70
N THR A 263 -11.62 -9.53 20.45
CA THR A 263 -10.80 -10.59 19.90
C THR A 263 -10.01 -10.05 18.71
N THR A 264 -8.71 -10.05 18.83
CA THR A 264 -7.79 -9.58 17.78
C THR A 264 -6.76 -10.67 17.47
N VAL A 265 -6.49 -10.90 16.20
CA VAL A 265 -5.36 -11.70 15.73
C VAL A 265 -4.26 -10.76 15.23
N ALA A 266 -3.05 -10.92 15.75
CA ALA A 266 -1.88 -10.21 15.27
C ALA A 266 -1.20 -11.03 14.17
N VAL A 267 -1.01 -10.42 13.00
CA VAL A 267 -0.28 -11.01 11.88
C VAL A 267 1.06 -10.31 11.76
N PHE A 268 2.12 -11.00 12.13
CA PHE A 268 3.49 -10.52 12.05
C PHE A 268 4.17 -11.13 10.82
N TYR A 269 4.79 -10.30 10.01
CA TYR A 269 5.50 -10.74 8.81
C TYR A 269 6.78 -9.95 8.61
N LEU A 270 7.61 -10.38 7.69
CA LEU A 270 8.80 -9.68 7.26
C LEU A 270 8.66 -9.40 5.78
N SER A 271 8.58 -8.12 5.45
CA SER A 271 8.49 -7.68 4.06
C SER A 271 9.71 -8.13 3.25
N ASP A 272 9.45 -8.80 2.14
CA ASP A 272 10.43 -9.27 1.17
C ASP A 272 10.09 -8.83 -0.26
N TYR A 273 9.33 -7.72 -0.37
CA TYR A 273 8.85 -7.15 -1.62
C TYR A 273 7.88 -8.07 -2.38
N GLY A 274 6.76 -8.39 -1.74
CA GLY A 274 5.59 -8.94 -2.41
C GLY A 274 5.26 -10.41 -2.18
N TYR A 275 6.11 -11.21 -1.52
CA TYR A 275 5.80 -12.61 -1.23
C TYR A 275 5.12 -12.79 0.12
N SER A 276 5.83 -12.44 1.20
CA SER A 276 5.30 -12.54 2.55
C SER A 276 4.19 -11.53 2.79
N ASP A 277 4.26 -10.36 2.17
CA ASP A 277 3.24 -9.31 2.23
C ASP A 277 1.88 -9.83 1.73
N ARG A 278 1.84 -10.34 0.50
CA ARG A 278 0.63 -10.88 -0.13
C ARG A 278 0.03 -12.05 0.65
N LEU A 279 0.88 -12.97 1.11
CA LEU A 279 0.41 -14.11 1.90
C LEU A 279 -0.16 -13.65 3.25
N SER A 280 0.48 -12.65 3.88
CA SER A 280 -0.01 -12.04 5.12
C SER A 280 -1.36 -11.36 4.93
N GLN A 281 -1.54 -10.64 3.84
CA GLN A 281 -2.81 -9.99 3.47
C GLN A 281 -3.92 -11.01 3.22
N ALA A 282 -3.62 -12.08 2.45
CA ALA A 282 -4.58 -13.15 2.20
C ALA A 282 -5.03 -13.84 3.52
N ILE A 283 -4.08 -14.10 4.43
CA ILE A 283 -4.40 -14.67 5.75
C ILE A 283 -5.23 -13.68 6.57
N ALA A 284 -4.85 -12.40 6.61
CA ALA A 284 -5.55 -11.36 7.35
C ALA A 284 -7.00 -11.21 6.85
N HIS A 285 -7.18 -11.16 5.52
CA HIS A 285 -8.51 -11.12 4.91
C HIS A 285 -9.36 -12.36 5.24
N GLY A 286 -8.76 -13.56 5.16
CA GLY A 286 -9.44 -14.79 5.57
C GLY A 286 -9.94 -14.75 7.02
N ILE A 287 -9.17 -14.14 7.93
CA ILE A 287 -9.56 -13.97 9.33
C ILE A 287 -10.66 -12.91 9.47
N THR A 288 -10.54 -11.76 8.82
CA THR A 288 -11.54 -10.68 8.89
C THR A 288 -12.91 -11.11 8.39
N LYS A 289 -12.98 -11.99 7.38
CA LYS A 289 -14.24 -12.61 6.91
C LYS A 289 -14.99 -13.37 7.99
N THR A 290 -14.33 -13.79 9.07
CA THR A 290 -14.98 -14.46 10.21
C THR A 290 -15.51 -13.46 11.26
N GLY A 291 -15.34 -12.16 11.03
CA GLY A 291 -15.71 -11.12 11.99
C GLY A 291 -14.69 -10.91 13.12
N VAL A 292 -13.50 -11.49 12.99
CA VAL A 292 -12.39 -11.32 13.96
C VAL A 292 -11.50 -10.17 13.50
N ALA A 293 -11.17 -9.28 14.43
CA ALA A 293 -10.26 -8.18 14.15
C ALA A 293 -8.84 -8.68 13.87
N VAL A 294 -8.17 -8.04 12.93
CA VAL A 294 -6.78 -8.31 12.58
C VAL A 294 -5.96 -7.04 12.72
N GLU A 295 -4.75 -7.18 13.18
CA GLU A 295 -3.73 -6.13 13.15
C GLU A 295 -2.46 -6.69 12.53
N MET A 296 -2.03 -6.14 11.39
CA MET A 296 -0.82 -6.54 10.70
C MET A 296 0.38 -5.70 11.14
N MET A 297 1.57 -6.32 11.17
CA MET A 297 2.80 -5.61 11.52
C MET A 297 4.01 -6.18 10.78
N ASP A 298 4.68 -5.35 9.99
CA ASP A 298 5.97 -5.71 9.37
C ASP A 298 7.10 -5.59 10.39
N LEU A 299 7.68 -6.72 10.75
CA LEU A 299 8.74 -6.84 11.76
C LEU A 299 10.08 -6.23 11.33
N ARG A 300 10.27 -5.93 10.04
CA ARG A 300 11.48 -5.25 9.55
C ARG A 300 11.58 -3.82 10.08
N TRP A 301 10.42 -3.17 10.27
CA TRP A 301 10.30 -1.75 10.58
C TRP A 301 9.69 -1.48 11.95
N ALA A 302 9.11 -2.51 12.58
CA ALA A 302 8.40 -2.40 13.84
C ALA A 302 9.32 -2.06 15.01
N ASP A 303 8.83 -1.21 15.91
CA ASP A 303 9.46 -0.99 17.20
C ASP A 303 9.23 -2.19 18.12
N PRO A 304 10.23 -2.70 18.83
CA PRO A 304 10.08 -3.82 19.75
C PRO A 304 9.03 -3.59 20.85
N GLN A 305 8.76 -2.34 21.22
CA GLN A 305 7.71 -2.00 22.19
C GLN A 305 6.33 -2.20 21.57
N GLU A 306 6.11 -1.73 20.33
CA GLU A 306 4.86 -1.93 19.60
C GLU A 306 4.58 -3.43 19.38
N VAL A 307 5.61 -4.21 19.04
CA VAL A 307 5.51 -5.68 18.94
C VAL A 307 4.99 -6.27 20.25
N ARG A 308 5.60 -5.90 21.40
CA ARG A 308 5.18 -6.40 22.72
C ARG A 308 3.74 -6.02 23.06
N GLU A 309 3.36 -4.78 22.78
CA GLU A 309 2.01 -4.28 23.03
C GLU A 309 0.99 -5.06 22.20
N LEU A 310 1.25 -5.25 20.90
CA LEU A 310 0.35 -5.99 20.04
C LEU A 310 0.23 -7.46 20.46
N VAL A 311 1.34 -8.13 20.76
CA VAL A 311 1.32 -9.51 21.30
C VAL A 311 0.50 -9.60 22.60
N SER A 312 0.61 -8.60 23.48
CA SER A 312 -0.04 -8.66 24.79
C SER A 312 -1.57 -8.61 24.71
N ILE A 313 -2.13 -7.95 23.69
CA ILE A 313 -3.58 -7.77 23.49
C ILE A 313 -4.18 -8.81 22.54
N ALA A 314 -3.37 -9.43 21.68
CA ALA A 314 -3.85 -10.39 20.71
C ALA A 314 -4.30 -11.70 21.35
N SER A 315 -5.43 -12.24 20.88
CA SER A 315 -5.91 -13.58 21.25
C SER A 315 -5.26 -14.68 20.42
N GLY A 316 -4.81 -14.35 19.21
CA GLY A 316 -4.11 -15.23 18.30
C GLY A 316 -2.92 -14.53 17.65
N LEU A 317 -1.91 -15.30 17.29
CA LEU A 317 -0.69 -14.84 16.64
C LEU A 317 -0.51 -15.60 15.32
N VAL A 318 -0.24 -14.89 14.24
CA VAL A 318 0.22 -15.49 12.97
C VAL A 318 1.58 -14.91 12.64
N ILE A 319 2.55 -15.75 12.38
CA ILE A 319 3.94 -15.31 12.16
C ILE A 319 4.44 -15.82 10.81
N GLY A 320 4.77 -14.90 9.92
CA GLY A 320 5.40 -15.15 8.63
C GLY A 320 6.92 -15.00 8.71
N THR A 321 7.65 -16.03 8.32
CA THR A 321 9.11 -16.02 8.32
C THR A 321 9.61 -16.38 6.93
N PRO A 322 10.06 -15.41 6.11
CA PRO A 322 10.75 -15.72 4.86
C PRO A 322 12.18 -16.25 5.17
N PRO A 323 12.77 -17.02 4.26
CA PRO A 323 14.17 -17.42 4.35
C PRO A 323 15.05 -16.20 4.13
N ILE A 324 15.61 -15.65 5.20
CA ILE A 324 16.37 -14.40 5.15
C ILE A 324 17.80 -14.63 5.58
N ALA A 325 18.74 -13.98 4.85
CA ALA A 325 20.16 -13.90 5.20
C ALA A 325 20.58 -12.44 5.48
N GLY A 326 21.69 -12.26 6.18
CA GLY A 326 22.29 -10.94 6.43
C GLY A 326 21.67 -10.14 7.57
N GLU A 327 21.71 -8.80 7.47
CA GLU A 327 21.23 -7.89 8.53
C GLU A 327 19.73 -8.03 8.81
N VAL A 328 18.94 -8.33 7.81
CA VAL A 328 17.49 -8.52 7.94
C VAL A 328 17.20 -9.74 8.81
N ALA A 329 17.99 -10.82 8.68
CA ALA A 329 17.88 -11.99 9.53
C ALA A 329 18.07 -11.66 11.02
N GLN A 330 18.96 -10.74 11.33
CA GLN A 330 19.26 -10.34 12.70
C GLN A 330 18.10 -9.53 13.33
N LYS A 331 17.49 -8.64 12.56
CA LYS A 331 16.27 -7.92 12.97
C LYS A 331 15.11 -8.87 13.16
N ALA A 332 14.90 -9.79 12.21
CA ALA A 332 13.90 -10.84 12.28
C ALA A 332 14.03 -11.69 13.55
N GLN A 333 15.22 -12.15 13.86
CA GLN A 333 15.48 -12.93 15.08
C GLN A 333 15.17 -12.13 16.35
N THR A 334 15.52 -10.85 16.38
CA THR A 334 15.21 -9.96 17.51
C THR A 334 13.70 -9.80 17.68
N ALA A 335 12.98 -9.55 16.60
CA ALA A 335 11.53 -9.40 16.61
C ALA A 335 10.83 -10.71 17.04
N ILE A 336 11.23 -11.86 16.46
CA ILE A 336 10.71 -13.17 16.85
C ILE A 336 11.01 -13.48 18.32
N SER A 337 12.20 -13.14 18.81
CA SER A 337 12.54 -13.28 20.21
C SER A 337 11.67 -12.42 21.12
N THR A 338 11.30 -11.21 20.66
CA THR A 338 10.37 -10.32 21.35
C THR A 338 8.97 -10.92 21.42
N ILE A 339 8.47 -11.48 20.30
CA ILE A 339 7.17 -12.17 20.24
C ILE A 339 7.17 -13.36 21.19
N LEU A 340 8.18 -14.24 21.13
CA LEU A 340 8.31 -15.41 21.98
C LEU A 340 8.34 -15.06 23.48
N ALA A 341 9.00 -13.94 23.83
CA ALA A 341 9.08 -13.47 25.21
C ALA A 341 7.76 -12.87 25.74
N ALA A 342 6.94 -12.32 24.86
CA ALA A 342 5.67 -11.68 25.20
C ALA A 342 4.46 -12.61 25.07
N ALA A 343 4.55 -13.67 24.28
CA ALA A 343 3.50 -14.65 24.04
C ALA A 343 3.15 -15.45 25.32
N ASN A 344 1.90 -15.87 25.42
CA ASN A 344 1.41 -16.63 26.57
C ASN A 344 0.51 -17.81 26.16
N ALA A 345 0.40 -18.82 27.04
CA ALA A 345 -0.29 -20.07 26.77
C ALA A 345 -1.80 -19.99 26.51
N LYS A 346 -2.41 -18.81 26.64
CA LYS A 346 -3.82 -18.60 26.31
C LYS A 346 -4.04 -18.27 24.83
N GLN A 347 -2.96 -17.97 24.11
CA GLN A 347 -3.01 -17.58 22.70
C GLN A 347 -2.95 -18.80 21.79
N SER A 348 -3.62 -18.68 20.64
CA SER A 348 -3.41 -19.58 19.50
C SER A 348 -2.30 -19.04 18.60
N VAL A 349 -1.58 -19.93 17.93
CA VAL A 349 -0.49 -19.53 17.03
C VAL A 349 -0.54 -20.29 15.71
N GLY A 350 -0.36 -19.56 14.60
CA GLY A 350 -0.09 -20.09 13.28
C GLY A 350 1.26 -19.59 12.76
N VAL A 351 1.94 -20.39 11.97
CA VAL A 351 3.21 -20.02 11.36
C VAL A 351 3.18 -20.33 9.87
N PHE A 352 3.70 -19.43 9.07
CA PHE A 352 3.84 -19.62 7.63
C PHE A 352 5.20 -19.15 7.12
N GLU A 353 5.60 -19.66 5.97
CA GLU A 353 6.85 -19.29 5.30
C GLU A 353 6.61 -19.23 3.79
N SER A 354 7.15 -18.19 3.14
CA SER A 354 7.09 -18.01 1.69
C SER A 354 8.49 -18.05 1.08
N GLY A 355 8.62 -18.68 -0.11
CA GLY A 355 9.86 -18.64 -0.89
C GLY A 355 10.96 -19.62 -0.44
N ALA A 356 10.72 -20.51 0.52
CA ALA A 356 11.74 -21.46 0.99
C ALA A 356 11.80 -22.74 0.16
N GLU A 357 13.00 -23.18 -0.17
CA GLU A 357 13.24 -24.53 -0.70
C GLU A 357 13.17 -25.58 0.42
N ASP A 358 13.51 -25.19 1.65
CA ASP A 358 13.58 -26.04 2.84
C ASP A 358 12.62 -25.57 3.93
N SER A 359 11.86 -26.48 4.49
CA SER A 359 10.79 -26.23 5.47
C SER A 359 11.23 -26.32 6.93
N GLU A 360 12.52 -26.51 7.22
CA GLU A 360 12.98 -26.77 8.59
C GLU A 360 12.73 -25.58 9.52
N SER A 361 12.91 -24.34 9.03
CA SER A 361 12.77 -23.11 9.82
C SER A 361 11.36 -22.89 10.35
N VAL A 362 10.32 -23.08 9.52
CA VAL A 362 8.92 -22.89 9.91
C VAL A 362 8.48 -23.91 10.96
N TYR A 363 8.92 -25.16 10.85
CA TYR A 363 8.61 -26.18 11.85
C TYR A 363 9.36 -25.96 13.18
N LEU A 364 10.60 -25.48 13.13
CA LEU A 364 11.36 -25.12 14.34
C LEU A 364 10.68 -23.98 15.10
N LEU A 365 10.20 -22.95 14.39
CA LEU A 365 9.48 -21.85 15.00
C LEU A 365 8.13 -22.30 15.60
N ALA A 366 7.37 -23.10 14.88
CA ALA A 366 6.11 -23.66 15.38
C ALA A 366 6.33 -24.51 16.65
N ASN A 367 7.41 -25.30 16.71
CA ASN A 367 7.75 -26.09 17.90
C ASN A 367 8.11 -25.20 19.10
N LYS A 368 8.84 -24.07 18.91
CA LYS A 368 9.15 -23.13 19.99
C LYS A 368 7.89 -22.58 20.64
N PHE A 369 6.88 -22.21 19.85
CA PHE A 369 5.59 -21.74 20.39
C PHE A 369 4.83 -22.84 21.11
N ARG A 370 4.88 -24.07 20.61
CA ARG A 370 4.30 -25.22 21.29
C ARG A 370 4.98 -25.50 22.64
N ASP A 371 6.28 -25.37 22.73
CA ASP A 371 7.05 -25.54 23.98
C ASP A 371 6.69 -24.45 25.01
N LEU A 372 6.26 -23.27 24.58
CA LEU A 372 5.72 -22.21 25.42
C LEU A 372 4.25 -22.45 25.83
N GLY A 373 3.61 -23.53 25.36
CA GLY A 373 2.25 -23.90 25.68
C GLY A 373 1.18 -23.25 24.84
N LEU A 374 1.51 -22.56 23.73
CA LEU A 374 0.52 -22.01 22.83
C LEU A 374 -0.20 -23.11 22.03
N THR A 375 -1.48 -22.89 21.73
CA THR A 375 -2.27 -23.83 20.93
C THR A 375 -2.03 -23.58 19.44
N PRO A 376 -1.61 -24.58 18.64
CA PRO A 376 -1.53 -24.43 17.18
C PRO A 376 -2.91 -24.12 16.58
N ALA A 377 -3.03 -23.03 15.84
CA ALA A 377 -4.25 -22.65 15.14
C ALA A 377 -4.44 -23.46 13.83
N PHE A 378 -3.33 -23.74 13.14
CA PHE A 378 -3.28 -24.53 11.92
C PHE A 378 -1.89 -25.18 11.78
N PRO A 379 -1.72 -26.23 10.94
CA PRO A 379 -0.42 -26.77 10.60
C PRO A 379 0.47 -25.70 9.93
N PRO A 380 1.79 -25.69 10.13
CA PRO A 380 2.69 -24.77 9.45
C PRO A 380 2.45 -24.75 7.94
N ILE A 381 2.29 -23.54 7.37
CA ILE A 381 2.06 -23.33 5.95
C ILE A 381 3.39 -23.00 5.30
N LEU A 382 3.69 -23.68 4.19
CA LEU A 382 4.89 -23.44 3.38
C LEU A 382 4.47 -23.23 1.93
N ILE A 383 4.82 -22.07 1.39
CA ILE A 383 4.64 -21.75 -0.04
C ILE A 383 6.02 -21.69 -0.68
N LYS A 384 6.30 -22.59 -1.62
CA LYS A 384 7.64 -22.74 -2.24
C LYS A 384 7.88 -21.81 -3.43
N GLU A 385 6.82 -21.34 -4.06
CA GLU A 385 6.87 -20.47 -5.23
C GLU A 385 6.13 -19.16 -4.95
N THR A 386 6.19 -18.24 -5.90
CA THR A 386 5.43 -16.98 -5.82
C THR A 386 3.95 -17.29 -5.58
N PRO A 387 3.32 -16.75 -4.54
CA PRO A 387 1.89 -16.86 -4.35
C PRO A 387 1.15 -16.28 -5.55
N THR A 388 0.31 -17.08 -6.20
CA THR A 388 -0.48 -16.69 -7.39
C THR A 388 -1.96 -16.86 -7.12
#